data_82b8c5709650283a98b74b0b39e6fa37
#
_entry.id   82b8c5709650283a98b74b0b39e6fa37
#
_cell.length_a   1.000
_cell.length_b   1.000
_cell.length_c   1.000
_cell.angle_alpha   90.00
_cell.angle_beta   90.00
_cell.angle_gamma   90.00
#
_symmetry.space_group_name_H-M   'P 1'
#
loop_
_entity.id
_entity.type
_entity.pdbx_description
1 polymer ?
#
loop_
_entity_poly.entity_id
_entity_poly.type
_entity_poly.pdbx_seq_one_letter_code
_entity_poly.pdbx_strand_id
1 'polypeptide(L)'
;MVIESEGVLAFYQGQSPDSSGRMIEDIWSWDYQRLEYTHDYIQWLFPLKEKSQFNRNAPILNDEVIQAFRADEQLKLRLIRSMTVMLGFYGLQYNELGNTNIEITKSGEYEQRKQNWIEVANHNYLRITRILTSLRILGLEKYAQAFFKCLNQIYSEESNKIGSKTYAYWKRAVES
;
A
#
# COMPACT_ATOMS: atom_id res chain seq x y z
N MET A 1 19.38 -3.83 -20.99
CA MET A 1 18.98 -3.02 -19.82
C MET A 1 17.51 -3.25 -19.57
N VAL A 2 17.16 -4.00 -18.54
CA VAL A 2 15.75 -4.22 -18.19
C VAL A 2 15.22 -2.86 -17.75
N ILE A 3 14.19 -2.37 -18.45
CA ILE A 3 13.51 -1.15 -18.05
C ILE A 3 12.86 -1.48 -16.69
N GLU A 4 13.27 -0.75 -15.65
CA GLU A 4 12.85 -1.00 -14.26
C GLU A 4 11.33 -1.12 -14.10
N SER A 5 10.57 -0.49 -14.98
CA SER A 5 9.11 -0.53 -15.00
C SER A 5 8.53 -1.86 -15.48
N GLU A 6 9.19 -2.59 -16.37
CA GLU A 6 8.71 -3.90 -16.85
C GLU A 6 8.83 -4.96 -15.77
N GLY A 7 9.81 -4.79 -14.86
CA GLY A 7 9.99 -5.70 -13.75
C GLY A 7 8.78 -5.75 -12.81
N VAL A 8 8.09 -4.63 -12.60
CA VAL A 8 6.93 -4.62 -11.70
C VAL A 8 5.73 -5.36 -12.27
N LEU A 9 5.53 -5.33 -13.61
CA LEU A 9 4.46 -6.12 -14.24
C LEU A 9 4.70 -7.61 -14.06
N ALA A 10 5.90 -8.08 -14.40
CA ALA A 10 6.25 -9.48 -14.27
C ALA A 10 6.19 -9.95 -12.81
N PHE A 11 6.62 -9.08 -11.89
CA PHE A 11 6.50 -9.34 -10.45
C PHE A 11 5.05 -9.50 -10.02
N TYR A 12 4.19 -8.56 -10.41
CA TYR A 12 2.77 -8.60 -10.06
C TYR A 12 2.03 -9.76 -10.71
N GLN A 13 2.46 -10.20 -11.89
CA GLN A 13 1.89 -11.38 -12.57
C GLN A 13 2.38 -12.70 -11.95
N GLY A 14 3.31 -12.66 -11.00
CA GLY A 14 3.86 -13.86 -10.38
C GLY A 14 4.87 -14.58 -11.26
N GLN A 15 5.45 -13.89 -12.24
CA GLN A 15 6.38 -14.48 -13.22
C GLN A 15 7.85 -14.24 -12.85
N SER A 16 8.15 -13.17 -12.14
CA SER A 16 9.52 -12.79 -11.78
C SER A 16 9.60 -12.30 -10.36
N PRO A 17 10.74 -12.52 -9.68
CA PRO A 17 10.93 -12.00 -8.33
C PRO A 17 11.23 -10.51 -8.33
N ASP A 18 11.19 -9.91 -7.14
CA ASP A 18 11.70 -8.56 -6.92
C ASP A 18 13.24 -8.56 -6.99
N SER A 19 13.87 -7.39 -6.75
CA SER A 19 15.32 -7.25 -6.82
C SER A 19 16.08 -8.04 -5.74
N SER A 20 15.38 -8.56 -4.75
CA SER A 20 15.96 -9.39 -3.69
C SER A 20 15.62 -10.88 -3.83
N GLY A 21 15.06 -11.28 -4.97
CA GLY A 21 14.79 -12.68 -5.29
C GLY A 21 13.50 -13.23 -4.68
N ARG A 22 12.55 -12.35 -4.26
CA ARG A 22 11.31 -12.79 -3.62
C ARG A 22 10.14 -12.66 -4.61
N MET A 23 9.35 -13.72 -4.73
CA MET A 23 8.10 -13.66 -5.49
C MET A 23 7.05 -12.90 -4.66
N ILE A 24 6.05 -12.33 -5.34
CA ILE A 24 5.01 -11.56 -4.65
C ILE A 24 4.25 -12.43 -3.64
N GLU A 25 4.01 -13.69 -3.97
CA GLU A 25 3.33 -14.63 -3.10
C GLU A 25 4.11 -14.91 -1.81
N ASP A 26 5.44 -14.89 -1.88
CA ASP A 26 6.28 -15.03 -0.69
C ASP A 26 6.03 -13.88 0.29
N ILE A 27 6.00 -12.65 -0.23
CA ILE A 27 5.77 -11.44 0.56
C ILE A 27 4.38 -11.47 1.20
N TRP A 28 3.36 -11.88 0.44
CA TRP A 28 2.00 -11.97 0.97
C TRP A 28 1.86 -12.96 2.13
N SER A 29 2.76 -13.94 2.22
CA SER A 29 2.74 -14.97 3.27
C SER A 29 3.54 -14.59 4.52
N TRP A 30 4.25 -13.45 4.50
CA TRP A 30 5.08 -13.04 5.64
C TRP A 30 4.23 -12.73 6.87
N ASP A 31 4.80 -13.02 8.05
CA ASP A 31 4.22 -12.57 9.30
C ASP A 31 4.41 -11.06 9.50
N TYR A 32 3.73 -10.51 10.49
CA TYR A 32 3.76 -9.06 10.73
C TYR A 32 5.16 -8.58 11.15
N GLN A 33 5.91 -9.40 11.85
CA GLN A 33 7.26 -9.03 12.27
C GLN A 33 8.17 -8.85 11.06
N ARG A 34 8.10 -9.76 10.09
CA ARG A 34 8.90 -9.66 8.88
C ARG A 34 8.49 -8.46 8.02
N LEU A 35 7.20 -8.18 7.92
CA LEU A 35 6.70 -6.99 7.24
C LEU A 35 7.21 -5.71 7.89
N GLU A 36 7.33 -5.69 9.22
CA GLU A 36 7.84 -4.53 9.96
C GLU A 36 9.33 -4.29 9.72
N TYR A 37 10.12 -5.33 9.84
CA TYR A 37 11.59 -5.20 9.82
C TYR A 37 12.21 -5.22 8.42
N THR A 38 11.46 -5.58 7.38
CA THR A 38 11.95 -5.57 6.00
C THR A 38 11.55 -4.24 5.35
N HIS A 39 12.52 -3.53 4.74
CA HIS A 39 12.27 -2.16 4.27
C HIS A 39 12.30 -2.01 2.75
N ASP A 40 12.60 -3.08 1.99
CA ASP A 40 12.82 -2.99 0.55
C ASP A 40 11.72 -3.69 -0.28
N TYR A 41 10.62 -4.12 0.34
CA TYR A 41 9.52 -4.79 -0.37
C TYR A 41 8.35 -3.85 -0.69
N ILE A 42 8.12 -2.85 0.17
CA ILE A 42 6.94 -1.99 0.07
C ILE A 42 6.89 -1.22 -1.25
N GLN A 43 8.04 -0.89 -1.81
CA GLN A 43 8.16 -0.20 -3.07
C GLN A 43 7.79 -1.10 -4.26
N TRP A 44 7.93 -2.41 -4.10
CA TRP A 44 7.51 -3.38 -5.11
C TRP A 44 6.00 -3.66 -5.04
N LEU A 45 5.44 -3.73 -3.83
CA LEU A 45 4.00 -3.91 -3.65
C LEU A 45 3.21 -2.66 -4.06
N PHE A 46 3.76 -1.47 -3.81
CA PHE A 46 3.08 -0.19 -4.06
C PHE A 46 4.03 0.76 -4.79
N PRO A 47 4.29 0.50 -6.08
CA PRO A 47 5.24 1.31 -6.85
C PRO A 47 4.68 2.70 -7.17
N LEU A 48 5.59 3.65 -7.38
CA LEU A 48 5.27 5.05 -7.69
C LEU A 48 6.00 5.48 -8.96
N LYS A 49 5.62 6.64 -9.48
CA LYS A 49 6.30 7.28 -10.61
C LYS A 49 7.67 7.85 -10.22
N GLU A 50 7.81 8.25 -8.98
CA GLU A 50 9.02 8.90 -8.47
C GLU A 50 10.00 7.85 -7.96
N LYS A 51 11.30 8.17 -8.09
CA LYS A 51 12.37 7.35 -7.56
C LYS A 51 12.31 7.33 -6.04
N SER A 52 12.48 6.14 -5.46
CA SER A 52 12.54 6.00 -4.00
C SER A 52 13.85 6.59 -3.46
N GLN A 53 13.75 7.40 -2.40
CA GLN A 53 14.91 7.93 -1.69
C GLN A 53 15.59 6.87 -0.82
N PHE A 54 14.87 5.82 -0.46
CA PHE A 54 15.31 4.81 0.52
C PHE A 54 15.71 3.48 -0.12
N ASN A 55 15.32 3.23 -1.37
CA ASN A 55 15.59 1.98 -2.06
C ASN A 55 15.96 2.26 -3.52
N ARG A 56 17.26 2.18 -3.83
CA ARG A 56 17.76 2.43 -5.18
C ARG A 56 17.29 1.41 -6.22
N ASN A 57 16.90 0.22 -5.75
CA ASN A 57 16.45 -0.87 -6.62
C ASN A 57 14.92 -0.92 -6.74
N ALA A 58 14.22 0.09 -6.21
CA ALA A 58 12.77 0.18 -6.32
C ALA A 58 12.36 0.42 -7.76
N PRO A 59 11.30 -0.23 -8.24
CA PRO A 59 10.77 0.01 -9.57
C PRO A 59 10.17 1.41 -9.68
N ILE A 60 10.21 1.97 -10.88
CA ILE A 60 9.61 3.26 -11.19
C ILE A 60 8.49 2.99 -12.21
N LEU A 61 7.28 3.48 -11.93
CA LEU A 61 6.15 3.34 -12.85
C LEU A 61 6.32 4.25 -14.05
N ASN A 62 6.02 3.73 -15.23
CA ASN A 62 5.81 4.54 -16.43
C ASN A 62 4.34 4.47 -16.85
N ASP A 63 3.94 5.26 -17.84
CA ASP A 63 2.54 5.34 -18.28
C ASP A 63 2.02 4.01 -18.84
N GLU A 64 2.88 3.23 -19.50
CA GLU A 64 2.49 1.92 -20.06
C GLU A 64 2.12 0.94 -18.96
N VAL A 65 2.91 0.87 -17.89
CA VAL A 65 2.66 0.00 -16.73
C VAL A 65 1.38 0.45 -16.01
N ILE A 66 1.20 1.75 -15.83
CA ILE A 66 -0.01 2.30 -15.20
C ILE A 66 -1.25 1.89 -16.01
N GLN A 67 -1.22 2.05 -17.33
CA GLN A 67 -2.35 1.67 -18.17
C GLN A 67 -2.61 0.17 -18.15
N ALA A 68 -1.56 -0.64 -18.06
CA ALA A 68 -1.71 -2.09 -17.93
C ALA A 68 -2.47 -2.46 -16.64
N PHE A 69 -2.13 -1.86 -15.50
CA PHE A 69 -2.86 -2.07 -14.25
C PHE A 69 -4.31 -1.60 -14.35
N ARG A 70 -4.53 -0.42 -14.93
CA ARG A 70 -5.88 0.15 -15.02
C ARG A 70 -6.79 -0.65 -15.93
N ALA A 71 -6.24 -1.34 -16.93
CA ALA A 71 -7.00 -2.12 -17.91
C ALA A 71 -7.16 -3.60 -17.53
N ASP A 72 -6.36 -4.14 -16.63
CA ASP A 72 -6.32 -5.57 -16.31
C ASP A 72 -6.90 -5.85 -14.93
N GLU A 73 -8.07 -6.49 -14.90
CA GLU A 73 -8.74 -6.84 -13.66
C GLU A 73 -7.93 -7.80 -12.78
N GLN A 74 -7.14 -8.69 -13.37
CA GLN A 74 -6.29 -9.62 -12.60
C GLN A 74 -5.18 -8.86 -11.87
N LEU A 75 -4.56 -7.89 -12.51
CA LEU A 75 -3.56 -7.05 -11.87
C LEU A 75 -4.17 -6.24 -10.72
N LYS A 76 -5.38 -5.70 -10.91
CA LYS A 76 -6.09 -4.99 -9.85
C LYS A 76 -6.41 -5.89 -8.67
N LEU A 77 -6.86 -7.13 -8.91
CA LEU A 77 -7.14 -8.09 -7.85
C LEU A 77 -5.87 -8.43 -7.05
N ARG A 78 -4.74 -8.55 -7.73
CA ARG A 78 -3.46 -8.81 -7.07
C ARG A 78 -2.99 -7.59 -6.26
N LEU A 79 -3.25 -6.38 -6.74
CA LEU A 79 -2.98 -5.15 -5.98
C LEU A 79 -3.88 -5.05 -4.74
N ILE A 80 -5.15 -5.43 -4.86
CA ILE A 80 -6.07 -5.52 -3.72
C ILE A 80 -5.53 -6.53 -2.70
N ARG A 81 -4.97 -7.65 -3.16
CA ARG A 81 -4.34 -8.63 -2.27
C ARG A 81 -3.19 -8.02 -1.48
N SER A 82 -2.30 -7.26 -2.14
CA SER A 82 -1.22 -6.54 -1.45
C SER A 82 -1.76 -5.56 -0.42
N MET A 83 -2.81 -4.81 -0.78
CA MET A 83 -3.48 -3.90 0.14
C MET A 83 -4.03 -4.66 1.35
N THR A 84 -4.69 -5.79 1.12
CA THR A 84 -5.29 -6.60 2.19
C THR A 84 -4.23 -7.08 3.19
N VAL A 85 -3.06 -7.48 2.70
CA VAL A 85 -1.94 -7.88 3.56
C VAL A 85 -1.53 -6.72 4.48
N MET A 86 -1.37 -5.53 3.92
CA MET A 86 -0.96 -4.36 4.71
C MET A 86 -2.07 -3.87 5.64
N LEU A 87 -3.33 -3.95 5.24
CA LEU A 87 -4.44 -3.64 6.14
C LEU A 87 -4.41 -4.55 7.37
N GLY A 88 -4.22 -5.85 7.18
CA GLY A 88 -4.08 -6.79 8.29
C GLY A 88 -2.93 -6.42 9.23
N PHE A 89 -1.80 -6.01 8.66
CA PHE A 89 -0.65 -5.54 9.42
C PHE A 89 -1.00 -4.33 10.32
N TYR A 90 -1.85 -3.42 9.82
CA TYR A 90 -2.29 -2.25 10.59
C TYR A 90 -3.49 -2.53 11.51
N GLY A 91 -4.06 -3.73 11.46
CA GLY A 91 -5.25 -4.07 12.24
C GLY A 91 -6.54 -3.57 11.61
N LEU A 92 -6.56 -3.49 10.28
CA LEU A 92 -7.70 -3.04 9.50
C LEU A 92 -8.19 -4.16 8.58
N GLN A 93 -9.42 -4.01 8.10
CA GLN A 93 -10.01 -4.96 7.18
C GLN A 93 -10.82 -4.25 6.11
N TYR A 94 -10.89 -4.86 4.95
CA TYR A 94 -11.68 -4.36 3.85
C TYR A 94 -12.95 -5.21 3.71
N ASN A 95 -14.09 -4.54 3.48
CA ASN A 95 -15.39 -5.19 3.30
C ASN A 95 -16.03 -4.66 2.03
N GLU A 96 -16.64 -5.55 1.25
CA GLU A 96 -17.50 -5.16 0.14
C GLU A 96 -18.92 -5.00 0.67
N LEU A 97 -19.49 -3.80 0.47
CA LEU A 97 -20.88 -3.50 0.82
C LEU A 97 -21.72 -3.47 -0.46
N GLY A 98 -22.38 -4.57 -0.77
CA GLY A 98 -23.12 -4.71 -2.02
C GLY A 98 -22.19 -4.74 -3.22
N ASN A 99 -22.70 -4.41 -4.42
CA ASN A 99 -21.96 -4.58 -5.67
C ASN A 99 -20.98 -3.45 -6.00
N THR A 100 -20.98 -2.33 -5.28
CA THR A 100 -20.25 -1.14 -5.71
C THR A 100 -19.55 -0.38 -4.58
N ASN A 101 -19.80 -0.69 -3.32
CA ASN A 101 -19.27 0.06 -2.19
C ASN A 101 -18.21 -0.75 -1.45
N ILE A 102 -17.12 -0.07 -1.12
CA ILE A 102 -16.00 -0.63 -0.39
C ILE A 102 -15.90 0.14 0.92
N GLU A 103 -15.72 -0.59 2.01
CA GLU A 103 -15.49 0.00 3.32
C GLU A 103 -14.25 -0.62 3.94
N ILE A 104 -13.41 0.22 4.54
CA ILE A 104 -12.26 -0.23 5.34
C ILE A 104 -12.50 0.18 6.77
N THR A 105 -12.44 -0.79 7.67
CA THR A 105 -12.78 -0.61 9.09
C THR A 105 -11.70 -1.25 9.95
N LYS A 106 -11.74 -0.93 11.24
CA LYS A 106 -10.90 -1.60 12.23
C LYS A 106 -11.30 -3.07 12.34
N SER A 107 -10.30 -3.96 12.34
CA SER A 107 -10.52 -5.39 12.58
C SER A 107 -10.51 -5.71 14.08
N GLY A 108 -10.78 -6.94 14.44
CA GLY A 108 -10.66 -7.40 15.83
C GLY A 108 -9.24 -7.30 16.39
N GLU A 109 -8.23 -7.17 15.54
CA GLU A 109 -6.83 -7.04 15.95
C GLU A 109 -6.37 -5.60 16.10
N TYR A 110 -7.21 -4.61 15.78
CA TYR A 110 -6.79 -3.20 15.72
C TYR A 110 -6.17 -2.71 17.03
N GLU A 111 -6.78 -2.99 18.17
CA GLU A 111 -6.29 -2.50 19.46
C GLU A 111 -4.88 -3.03 19.78
N GLN A 112 -4.58 -4.25 19.36
CA GLN A 112 -3.25 -4.82 19.48
C GLN A 112 -2.28 -4.26 18.45
N ARG A 113 -2.73 -4.18 17.19
CA ARG A 113 -1.86 -3.76 16.08
C ARG A 113 -1.50 -2.29 16.13
N LYS A 114 -2.39 -1.42 16.57
CA LYS A 114 -2.13 0.02 16.62
C LYS A 114 -0.90 0.38 17.45
N GLN A 115 -0.55 -0.44 18.43
CA GLN A 115 0.61 -0.20 19.27
C GLN A 115 1.93 -0.26 18.49
N ASN A 116 1.94 -0.88 17.32
CA ASN A 116 3.13 -1.05 16.50
C ASN A 116 3.32 0.06 15.47
N TRP A 117 2.28 0.86 15.18
CA TRP A 117 2.41 1.88 14.13
C TRP A 117 1.86 3.26 14.53
N ILE A 118 0.99 3.36 15.52
CA ILE A 118 0.47 4.66 15.97
C ILE A 118 1.36 5.19 17.10
N GLU A 119 2.48 5.76 16.70
CA GLU A 119 3.49 6.37 17.56
C GLU A 119 3.99 7.64 16.89
N VAL A 120 4.56 8.55 17.66
CA VAL A 120 5.14 9.77 17.10
C VAL A 120 6.26 9.43 16.11
N ALA A 121 6.18 10.02 14.91
CA ALA A 121 7.19 9.87 13.85
C ALA A 121 7.45 8.43 13.38
N ASN A 122 6.41 7.59 13.38
CA ASN A 122 6.55 6.19 12.97
C ASN A 122 6.74 6.08 11.45
N HIS A 123 7.67 5.24 11.01
CA HIS A 123 7.98 5.04 9.59
C HIS A 123 6.81 4.48 8.78
N ASN A 124 5.84 3.84 9.41
CA ASN A 124 4.65 3.33 8.73
C ASN A 124 3.78 4.44 8.15
N TYR A 125 3.89 5.66 8.66
CA TYR A 125 3.14 6.79 8.11
C TYR A 125 3.55 7.08 6.66
N LEU A 126 4.84 6.96 6.35
CA LEU A 126 5.34 7.09 4.98
C LEU A 126 4.90 5.92 4.10
N ARG A 127 4.88 4.69 4.65
CA ARG A 127 4.36 3.52 3.94
C ARG A 127 2.89 3.71 3.56
N ILE A 128 2.08 4.22 4.47
CA ILE A 128 0.66 4.48 4.23
C ILE A 128 0.49 5.51 3.11
N THR A 129 1.26 6.60 3.12
CA THR A 129 1.24 7.58 2.03
C THR A 129 1.52 6.91 0.69
N ARG A 130 2.52 6.04 0.63
CA ARG A 130 2.87 5.29 -0.59
C ARG A 130 1.74 4.37 -1.03
N ILE A 131 1.13 3.65 -0.10
CA ILE A 131 0.02 2.74 -0.41
C ILE A 131 -1.14 3.53 -1.03
N LEU A 132 -1.55 4.62 -0.40
CA LEU A 132 -2.65 5.46 -0.89
C LEU A 132 -2.37 5.99 -2.29
N THR A 133 -1.18 6.51 -2.51
CA THR A 133 -0.77 7.07 -3.81
C THR A 133 -0.76 5.99 -4.88
N SER A 134 -0.16 4.84 -4.61
CA SER A 134 -0.05 3.73 -5.56
C SER A 134 -1.42 3.19 -5.95
N LEU A 135 -2.32 2.96 -4.97
CA LEU A 135 -3.68 2.53 -5.23
C LEU A 135 -4.40 3.51 -6.16
N ARG A 136 -4.29 4.80 -5.90
CA ARG A 136 -4.93 5.84 -6.73
C ARG A 136 -4.39 5.81 -8.17
N ILE A 137 -3.07 5.79 -8.33
CA ILE A 137 -2.44 5.83 -9.65
C ILE A 137 -2.77 4.59 -10.48
N LEU A 138 -2.82 3.43 -9.84
CA LEU A 138 -2.98 2.14 -10.53
C LEU A 138 -4.43 1.72 -10.75
N GLY A 139 -5.39 2.62 -10.53
CA GLY A 139 -6.79 2.37 -10.90
C GLY A 139 -7.69 1.91 -9.77
N LEU A 140 -7.23 1.97 -8.53
CA LEU A 140 -8.00 1.60 -7.34
C LEU A 140 -8.35 2.84 -6.50
N GLU A 141 -8.84 3.89 -7.14
CA GLU A 141 -9.19 5.15 -6.49
C GLU A 141 -10.20 4.96 -5.36
N LYS A 142 -11.19 4.09 -5.56
CA LYS A 142 -12.21 3.81 -4.54
C LYS A 142 -11.61 3.18 -3.29
N TYR A 143 -10.61 2.31 -3.48
CA TYR A 143 -9.91 1.67 -2.37
C TYR A 143 -9.05 2.67 -1.61
N ALA A 144 -8.38 3.56 -2.33
CA ALA A 144 -7.59 4.64 -1.72
C ALA A 144 -8.49 5.56 -0.88
N GLN A 145 -9.66 5.94 -1.42
CA GLN A 145 -10.64 6.77 -0.70
C GLN A 145 -11.18 6.07 0.54
N ALA A 146 -11.52 4.78 0.43
CA ALA A 146 -12.03 4.00 1.57
C ALA A 146 -10.97 3.89 2.67
N PHE A 147 -9.71 3.65 2.28
CA PHE A 147 -8.60 3.60 3.23
C PHE A 147 -8.40 4.95 3.92
N PHE A 148 -8.39 6.03 3.14
CA PHE A 148 -8.26 7.37 3.72
C PHE A 148 -9.41 7.70 4.68
N LYS A 149 -10.64 7.31 4.35
CA LYS A 149 -11.79 7.53 5.24
C LYS A 149 -11.59 6.86 6.59
N CYS A 150 -11.07 5.62 6.59
CA CYS A 150 -10.72 4.91 7.82
C CYS A 150 -9.61 5.64 8.59
N LEU A 151 -8.57 6.06 7.88
CA LEU A 151 -7.44 6.80 8.47
C LEU A 151 -7.88 8.14 9.05
N ASN A 152 -8.83 8.81 8.41
CA ASN A 152 -9.41 10.06 8.91
C ASN A 152 -10.07 9.86 10.27
N GLN A 153 -10.82 8.77 10.42
CA GLN A 153 -11.42 8.41 11.70
C GLN A 153 -10.36 8.11 12.75
N ILE A 154 -9.33 7.33 12.40
CA ILE A 154 -8.23 7.03 13.31
C ILE A 154 -7.49 8.31 13.70
N TYR A 155 -7.27 9.22 12.76
CA TYR A 155 -6.63 10.51 13.05
C TYR A 155 -7.44 11.33 14.06
N SER A 156 -8.78 11.31 13.96
CA SER A 156 -9.62 12.04 14.91
C SER A 156 -9.43 11.54 16.36
N GLU A 157 -9.04 10.28 16.51
CA GLU A 157 -8.82 9.66 17.81
C GLU A 157 -7.36 9.78 18.29
N GLU A 158 -6.41 9.83 17.37
CA GLU A 158 -4.97 9.72 17.66
C GLU A 158 -4.16 10.88 17.07
N SER A 159 -4.76 12.06 16.93
CA SER A 159 -4.15 13.21 16.26
C SER A 159 -2.85 13.68 16.93
N ASN A 160 -2.73 13.54 18.24
CA ASN A 160 -1.53 13.91 18.97
C ASN A 160 -0.31 13.05 18.65
N LYS A 161 -0.53 11.79 18.24
CA LYS A 161 0.55 10.88 17.85
C LYS A 161 0.85 10.98 16.35
N ILE A 162 -0.19 10.99 15.53
CA ILE A 162 -0.07 11.00 14.08
C ILE A 162 0.43 12.37 13.58
N GLY A 163 -0.18 13.44 14.06
CA GLY A 163 0.20 14.80 13.70
C GLY A 163 -0.45 15.29 12.42
N SER A 164 -0.63 16.60 12.34
CA SER A 164 -1.31 17.25 11.21
C SER A 164 -0.51 17.15 9.90
N LYS A 165 0.81 17.10 9.97
CA LYS A 165 1.67 16.97 8.79
C LYS A 165 1.47 15.62 8.10
N THR A 166 1.46 14.53 8.86
CA THR A 166 1.19 13.18 8.35
C THR A 166 -0.20 13.12 7.73
N TYR A 167 -1.20 13.62 8.43
CA TYR A 167 -2.57 13.66 7.94
C TYR A 167 -2.68 14.41 6.60
N ALA A 168 -1.99 15.54 6.47
CA ALA A 168 -1.97 16.32 5.23
C ALA A 168 -1.36 15.53 4.07
N TYR A 169 -0.30 14.74 4.31
CA TYR A 169 0.27 13.88 3.29
C TYR A 169 -0.72 12.80 2.84
N TRP A 170 -1.41 12.16 3.78
CA TRP A 170 -2.43 11.15 3.45
C TRP A 170 -3.57 11.73 2.63
N LYS A 171 -4.06 12.89 3.03
CA LYS A 171 -5.14 13.59 2.32
C LYS A 171 -4.72 13.91 0.88
N ARG A 172 -3.53 14.46 0.71
CA ARG A 172 -2.99 14.81 -0.61
C ARG A 172 -2.80 13.58 -1.49
N ALA A 173 -2.40 12.46 -0.91
CA ALA A 173 -2.17 11.22 -1.65
C ALA A 173 -3.41 10.71 -2.37
N VAL A 174 -4.62 10.97 -1.84
CA VAL A 174 -5.89 10.52 -2.44
C VAL A 174 -6.58 11.57 -3.29
N GLU A 175 -6.15 12.83 -3.25
CA GLU A 175 -6.82 13.94 -3.94
C GLU A 175 -6.26 14.27 -5.32
N SER A 176 -5.00 13.99 -5.59
CA SER A 176 -4.35 14.48 -6.82
C SER A 176 -4.46 13.55 -8.01
#